data_4cab88196071217897970b04fe1b5493
#
_entry.id   4cab88196071217897970b04fe1b5493
#
_cell.length_a   1.000
_cell.length_b   1.000
_cell.length_c   1.000
_cell.angle_alpha   90.00
_cell.angle_beta   90.00
_cell.angle_gamma   90.00
#
_symmetry.space_group_name_H-M   'P 1'
#
loop_
_entity.id
_entity.type
_entity.pdbx_description
1 polymer ?
#
loop_
_entity_poly.entity_id
_entity_poly.type
_entity_poly.pdbx_seq_one_letter_code
_entity_poly.pdbx_strand_id
1 'polypeptide(L)'
;MGTVCGGCIVWYLDTYDKVREFIMWAWVVVFMKENGKRGFCRELKNRKTIFHYRLKGWGVVFFLILFLPFIVTVVWSGGGEGEEGDFINKKAESGIRVRLQGESGVVLSMEEYLYGCLPAVIPVEYEMECLKAQAVLLRTCLIGQYMEGLQNGSGWLEEDSYLNRVTLQALWGTDYADYYEKIKQAVDETRGVYIVYDGSPIVVSYFRVSAGRTRDGGEVLDGEYPYLKIVECGKDYLSDDYLSQIILKGSEMETLLGGKLDRVVIDSAGYCRMVVTEEGVQKSGEWIREQLKLASTHITFTQNADEYILTVRGLGHGLGMSQFAANEMAREGKSYDIILSNFFHNISLDKYE
;
A
#
# COMPACT_ATOMS: atom_id res chain seq x y z
N MET A 1 -8.61 5.69 13.75
CA MET A 1 -9.04 7.00 13.21
C MET A 1 -8.38 7.13 11.86
N GLY A 2 -9.14 7.10 10.76
CA GLY A 2 -8.62 7.38 9.44
C GLY A 2 -8.26 8.85 9.37
N THR A 3 -7.01 9.15 9.12
CA THR A 3 -6.58 10.52 8.89
C THR A 3 -7.01 10.92 7.50
N VAL A 4 -7.93 11.87 7.40
CA VAL A 4 -8.25 12.54 6.13
C VAL A 4 -7.06 13.47 5.87
N CYS A 5 -6.12 13.02 5.07
CA CYS A 5 -5.06 13.88 4.58
C CYS A 5 -5.57 14.46 3.26
N GLY A 6 -5.77 15.79 3.22
CA GLY A 6 -6.23 16.63 2.13
C GLY A 6 -6.74 15.90 0.87
N GLY A 7 -8.04 15.59 0.81
CA GLY A 7 -8.69 15.09 -0.41
C GLY A 7 -8.58 13.59 -0.73
N CYS A 8 -7.79 12.81 0.01
CA CYS A 8 -7.74 11.35 -0.13
C CYS A 8 -8.10 10.65 1.18
N ILE A 9 -9.07 9.71 1.13
CA ILE A 9 -9.25 8.74 2.20
C ILE A 9 -8.32 7.57 1.85
N VAL A 10 -7.05 7.73 2.17
CA VAL A 10 -6.08 6.62 2.14
C VAL A 10 -6.12 5.98 3.51
N TRP A 11 -6.83 4.87 3.63
CA TRP A 11 -6.61 3.97 4.74
C TRP A 11 -5.28 3.28 4.46
N TYR A 12 -4.26 3.68 5.20
CA TYR A 12 -2.98 3.00 5.23
C TYR A 12 -3.24 1.53 5.57
N LEU A 13 -3.34 0.71 4.55
CA LEU A 13 -3.24 -0.72 4.71
C LEU A 13 -1.76 -1.05 4.87
N ASP A 14 -1.47 -1.63 5.96
CA ASP A 14 -0.38 -2.49 6.45
C ASP A 14 0.45 -3.26 5.38
N THR A 15 0.47 -2.84 4.13
CA THR A 15 1.35 -3.41 3.10
C THR A 15 2.81 -3.05 3.37
N TYR A 16 3.08 -1.90 3.99
CA TYR A 16 4.44 -1.49 4.33
C TYR A 16 5.01 -2.32 5.48
N ASP A 17 4.20 -2.65 6.48
CA ASP A 17 4.62 -3.54 7.58
C ASP A 17 4.77 -5.00 7.11
N LYS A 18 3.95 -5.48 6.19
CA LYS A 18 4.13 -6.82 5.59
C LYS A 18 5.38 -6.92 4.72
N VAL A 19 5.71 -5.90 3.95
CA VAL A 19 6.97 -5.85 3.17
C VAL A 19 8.16 -5.72 4.12
N ARG A 20 8.07 -4.94 5.18
CA ARG A 20 9.10 -4.81 6.21
C ARG A 20 9.26 -6.10 7.03
N GLU A 21 8.17 -6.76 7.41
CA GLU A 21 8.22 -8.08 8.06
C GLU A 21 8.75 -9.16 7.11
N PHE A 22 8.38 -9.14 5.82
CA PHE A 22 8.90 -10.09 4.84
C PHE A 22 10.40 -9.90 4.58
N ILE A 23 10.88 -8.66 4.49
CA ILE A 23 12.32 -8.35 4.40
C ILE A 23 13.04 -8.77 5.68
N MET A 24 12.47 -8.53 6.86
CA MET A 24 13.01 -8.95 8.14
C MET A 24 13.00 -10.48 8.29
N TRP A 25 11.94 -11.17 7.83
CA TRP A 25 11.88 -12.64 7.79
C TRP A 25 12.88 -13.25 6.80
N ALA A 26 13.05 -12.66 5.62
CA ALA A 26 14.05 -13.08 4.66
C ALA A 26 15.48 -12.95 5.23
N TRP A 27 15.77 -11.85 5.95
CA TRP A 27 17.05 -11.67 6.67
C TRP A 27 17.23 -12.67 7.80
N VAL A 28 16.20 -12.96 8.58
CA VAL A 28 16.24 -13.97 9.67
C VAL A 28 16.43 -15.37 9.10
N VAL A 29 15.77 -15.72 7.99
CA VAL A 29 15.93 -17.04 7.34
C VAL A 29 17.32 -17.20 6.73
N VAL A 30 17.89 -16.18 6.12
CA VAL A 30 19.27 -16.18 5.62
C VAL A 30 20.26 -16.30 6.79
N PHE A 31 20.05 -15.55 7.88
CA PHE A 31 20.90 -15.60 9.07
C PHE A 31 20.83 -16.94 9.82
N MET A 32 19.64 -17.57 9.87
CA MET A 32 19.48 -18.92 10.46
C MET A 32 20.06 -20.02 9.57
N LYS A 33 20.10 -19.85 8.25
CA LYS A 33 20.66 -20.84 7.33
C LYS A 33 22.19 -20.87 7.37
N GLU A 34 22.85 -19.75 7.69
CA GLU A 34 24.32 -19.69 7.88
C GLU A 34 24.78 -20.18 9.25
N ASN A 35 23.96 -20.07 10.30
CA ASN A 35 24.33 -20.46 11.68
C ASN A 35 23.85 -21.87 12.09
N GLY A 36 23.28 -22.63 11.20
CA GLY A 36 22.67 -23.94 11.44
C GLY A 36 23.60 -25.15 11.43
N LYS A 37 24.91 -24.97 11.55
CA LYS A 37 25.85 -26.10 11.76
C LYS A 37 26.96 -25.71 12.73
N ARG A 38 26.76 -25.99 13.99
CA ARG A 38 27.76 -26.50 14.94
C ARG A 38 27.17 -26.59 16.33
N GLY A 39 26.71 -27.78 16.67
CA GLY A 39 26.45 -28.17 18.05
C GLY A 39 27.70 -28.73 18.68
N PHE A 40 27.81 -28.48 19.97
CA PHE A 40 28.38 -29.35 20.98
C PHE A 40 29.95 -29.44 21.07
N CYS A 41 30.56 -28.93 22.08
CA CYS A 41 31.24 -29.58 23.19
C CYS A 41 32.10 -28.62 24.01
N ARG A 42 31.76 -28.47 25.25
CA ARG A 42 32.45 -28.59 26.54
C ARG A 42 33.97 -28.36 26.60
N GLU A 43 34.30 -27.41 27.48
CA GLU A 43 35.45 -27.39 28.40
C GLU A 43 36.85 -27.80 27.93
N LEU A 44 37.79 -26.87 28.02
CA LEU A 44 38.97 -27.04 28.82
C LEU A 44 39.76 -25.73 28.98
N LYS A 45 40.11 -25.53 30.21
CA LYS A 45 40.82 -24.42 30.84
C LYS A 45 42.33 -24.42 30.50
N ASN A 46 42.92 -23.24 30.36
CA ASN A 46 44.31 -22.91 30.52
C ASN A 46 45.35 -23.42 29.48
N ARG A 47 45.80 -22.50 28.64
CA ARG A 47 47.23 -22.12 28.53
C ARG A 47 47.40 -20.79 27.81
N LYS A 48 47.98 -19.87 28.53
CA LYS A 48 48.39 -18.54 28.09
C LYS A 48 49.62 -18.62 27.17
N THR A 49 49.63 -17.68 26.24
CA THR A 49 50.79 -16.94 25.69
C THR A 49 51.58 -17.56 24.51
N ILE A 50 51.80 -16.67 23.52
CA ILE A 50 52.72 -16.75 22.39
C ILE A 50 52.17 -17.36 21.11
N PHE A 51 51.12 -16.66 20.52
CA PHE A 51 50.86 -16.78 19.07
C PHE A 51 50.16 -15.53 18.48
N HIS A 52 50.38 -14.39 19.07
CA HIS A 52 49.51 -13.22 18.81
C HIS A 52 50.04 -12.19 17.78
N TYR A 53 51.22 -12.37 17.20
CA TYR A 53 51.79 -11.32 16.32
C TYR A 53 52.04 -11.73 14.86
N ARG A 54 51.90 -13.02 14.48
CA ARG A 54 52.08 -13.45 13.09
C ARG A 54 50.76 -13.62 12.29
N LEU A 55 49.56 -13.68 12.93
CA LEU A 55 48.30 -13.83 12.24
C LEU A 55 47.67 -12.49 11.80
N LYS A 56 48.10 -11.38 12.39
CA LYS A 56 47.52 -10.04 12.03
C LYS A 56 47.96 -9.55 10.65
N GLY A 57 49.16 -9.87 10.19
CA GLY A 57 49.65 -9.45 8.88
C GLY A 57 48.99 -10.20 7.70
N TRP A 58 48.78 -11.50 7.85
CA TRP A 58 48.19 -12.33 6.81
C TRP A 58 46.67 -12.11 6.68
N GLY A 59 45.98 -11.77 7.75
CA GLY A 59 44.54 -11.40 7.74
C GLY A 59 44.29 -10.13 6.94
N VAL A 60 45.13 -9.11 7.08
CA VAL A 60 45.03 -7.87 6.32
C VAL A 60 45.32 -8.10 4.83
N VAL A 61 46.35 -8.92 4.52
CA VAL A 61 46.65 -9.26 3.12
C VAL A 61 45.55 -10.09 2.48
N PHE A 62 44.97 -11.04 3.22
CA PHE A 62 43.83 -11.85 2.75
C PHE A 62 42.56 -10.97 2.55
N PHE A 63 42.34 -10.04 3.45
CA PHE A 63 41.25 -9.06 3.35
C PHE A 63 41.44 -8.13 2.15
N LEU A 64 42.68 -7.64 1.92
CA LEU A 64 43.01 -6.83 0.75
C LEU A 64 42.85 -7.60 -0.56
N ILE A 65 43.26 -8.87 -0.64
CA ILE A 65 43.09 -9.67 -1.86
C ILE A 65 41.60 -9.95 -2.15
N LEU A 66 40.79 -10.20 -1.11
CA LEU A 66 39.35 -10.45 -1.25
C LEU A 66 38.54 -9.21 -1.59
N PHE A 67 38.94 -8.05 -1.05
CA PHE A 67 38.20 -6.80 -1.24
C PHE A 67 38.81 -5.88 -2.31
N LEU A 68 40.05 -6.13 -2.77
CA LEU A 68 40.64 -5.33 -3.84
C LEU A 68 39.84 -5.38 -5.15
N PRO A 69 39.30 -6.52 -5.63
CA PRO A 69 38.43 -6.55 -6.81
C PRO A 69 37.16 -5.74 -6.57
N PHE A 70 36.60 -5.79 -5.36
CA PHE A 70 35.39 -5.03 -5.01
C PHE A 70 35.68 -3.53 -4.93
N ILE A 71 36.79 -3.12 -4.32
CA ILE A 71 37.22 -1.73 -4.25
C ILE A 71 37.55 -1.19 -5.65
N VAL A 72 38.22 -1.97 -6.49
CA VAL A 72 38.52 -1.60 -7.89
C VAL A 72 37.23 -1.49 -8.70
N THR A 73 36.26 -2.36 -8.49
CA THR A 73 34.95 -2.28 -9.15
C THR A 73 34.19 -1.04 -8.70
N VAL A 74 34.17 -0.73 -7.39
CA VAL A 74 33.52 0.46 -6.84
C VAL A 74 34.22 1.75 -7.28
N VAL A 75 35.56 1.78 -7.33
CA VAL A 75 36.32 2.97 -7.79
C VAL A 75 36.26 3.13 -9.32
N TRP A 76 36.17 2.03 -10.08
CA TRP A 76 36.06 2.11 -11.54
C TRP A 76 34.61 2.28 -12.01
N SER A 77 33.60 1.81 -11.26
CA SER A 77 32.20 2.18 -11.50
C SER A 77 31.86 3.59 -10.99
N GLY A 78 32.67 4.16 -10.11
CA GLY A 78 32.55 5.56 -9.67
C GLY A 78 33.07 6.61 -10.66
N GLY A 79 33.60 6.18 -11.82
CA GLY A 79 34.03 7.06 -12.92
C GLY A 79 33.06 7.10 -14.12
N GLY A 80 31.92 6.43 -14.04
CA GLY A 80 30.79 6.71 -14.89
C GLY A 80 30.01 7.85 -14.25
N GLU A 81 30.07 9.03 -14.82
CA GLU A 81 29.07 10.07 -14.65
C GLU A 81 27.72 9.43 -15.00
N GLY A 82 27.15 8.71 -14.03
CA GLY A 82 25.83 8.13 -14.13
C GLY A 82 24.84 9.26 -14.07
N GLU A 83 23.86 9.15 -14.89
CA GLU A 83 22.69 10.02 -15.11
C GLU A 83 21.94 10.51 -13.83
N GLU A 84 22.45 10.34 -12.63
CA GLU A 84 21.89 10.89 -11.38
C GLU A 84 21.98 12.43 -11.32
N GLY A 85 22.88 13.06 -12.10
CA GLY A 85 22.98 14.52 -12.18
C GLY A 85 21.95 15.16 -13.10
N ASP A 86 21.36 14.42 -14.03
CA ASP A 86 20.48 14.98 -15.05
C ASP A 86 19.00 15.09 -14.61
N PHE A 87 18.61 14.44 -13.50
CA PHE A 87 17.27 14.58 -12.94
C PHE A 87 17.04 15.90 -12.19
N ILE A 88 18.11 16.56 -11.72
CA ILE A 88 18.00 17.77 -10.90
C ILE A 88 17.90 19.05 -11.74
N ASN A 89 18.25 19.01 -13.05
CA ASN A 89 18.36 20.20 -13.90
C ASN A 89 17.47 20.22 -15.15
N LYS A 90 16.52 19.28 -15.30
CA LYS A 90 15.48 19.46 -16.30
C LYS A 90 14.61 20.62 -15.86
N LYS A 91 14.66 21.72 -16.63
CA LYS A 91 13.84 22.91 -16.54
C LYS A 91 12.45 22.50 -16.06
N ALA A 92 12.12 22.86 -14.82
CA ALA A 92 10.86 22.51 -14.21
C ALA A 92 9.72 23.01 -15.10
N GLU A 93 9.05 22.07 -15.75
CA GLU A 93 7.77 22.35 -16.35
C GLU A 93 6.86 22.92 -15.28
N SER A 94 6.12 23.99 -15.60
CA SER A 94 5.18 24.64 -14.71
C SER A 94 4.13 23.62 -14.31
N GLY A 95 4.20 23.07 -13.07
CA GLY A 95 3.29 22.03 -12.61
C GLY A 95 3.42 21.75 -11.11
N ILE A 96 2.54 20.91 -10.62
CA ILE A 96 2.51 20.45 -9.23
C ILE A 96 3.79 19.68 -8.90
N ARG A 97 4.42 20.04 -7.78
CA ARG A 97 5.64 19.41 -7.28
C ARG A 97 5.38 18.70 -5.98
N VAL A 98 5.95 17.50 -5.85
CA VAL A 98 5.83 16.62 -4.69
C VAL A 98 7.20 16.49 -4.05
N ARG A 99 7.28 16.77 -2.74
CA ARG A 99 8.47 16.52 -1.93
C ARG A 99 8.31 15.18 -1.24
N LEU A 100 9.32 14.32 -1.36
CA LEU A 100 9.31 13.03 -0.67
C LEU A 100 9.67 13.20 0.81
N GLN A 101 8.85 12.66 1.70
CA GLN A 101 9.16 12.56 3.12
C GLN A 101 10.27 11.51 3.32
N GLY A 102 11.25 11.82 4.17
CA GLY A 102 12.36 10.89 4.48
C GLY A 102 13.55 10.90 3.52
N GLU A 103 13.42 11.44 2.31
CA GLU A 103 14.55 11.68 1.39
C GLU A 103 14.84 13.18 1.33
N SER A 104 15.83 13.64 2.10
CA SER A 104 16.15 15.07 2.22
C SER A 104 16.41 15.73 0.87
N GLY A 105 15.48 16.57 0.42
CA GLY A 105 15.65 17.46 -0.73
C GLY A 105 15.18 16.90 -2.07
N VAL A 106 14.65 15.67 -2.14
CA VAL A 106 14.12 15.13 -3.40
C VAL A 106 12.75 15.76 -3.69
N VAL A 107 12.64 16.43 -4.83
CA VAL A 107 11.42 17.06 -5.33
C VAL A 107 11.16 16.56 -6.74
N LEU A 108 10.03 15.91 -6.95
CA LEU A 108 9.60 15.35 -8.21
C LEU A 108 8.46 16.19 -8.82
N SER A 109 8.29 16.13 -10.14
CA SER A 109 7.02 16.51 -10.75
C SER A 109 5.93 15.51 -10.33
N MET A 110 4.66 15.93 -10.39
CA MET A 110 3.53 15.04 -10.07
C MET A 110 3.58 13.73 -10.87
N GLU A 111 3.90 13.79 -12.16
CA GLU A 111 3.95 12.59 -13.01
C GLU A 111 5.13 11.67 -12.67
N GLU A 112 6.30 12.25 -12.34
CA GLU A 112 7.46 11.45 -11.88
C GLU A 112 7.17 10.77 -10.54
N TYR A 113 6.46 11.46 -9.63
CA TYR A 113 6.00 10.86 -8.38
C TYR A 113 5.06 9.68 -8.63
N LEU A 114 4.14 9.78 -9.60
CA LEU A 114 3.21 8.70 -9.92
C LEU A 114 3.91 7.42 -10.41
N TYR A 115 5.10 7.49 -11.03
CA TYR A 115 5.82 6.27 -11.43
C TYR A 115 6.25 5.39 -10.25
N GLY A 116 6.51 5.98 -9.10
CA GLY A 116 6.84 5.23 -7.89
C GLY A 116 5.65 5.03 -6.93
N CYS A 117 4.65 5.92 -6.99
CA CYS A 117 3.44 5.82 -6.16
C CYS A 117 2.47 4.75 -6.69
N LEU A 118 2.25 4.68 -8.01
CA LEU A 118 1.31 3.71 -8.61
C LEU A 118 1.62 2.25 -8.22
N PRO A 119 2.88 1.76 -8.37
CA PRO A 119 3.20 0.39 -7.98
C PRO A 119 3.18 0.15 -6.45
N ALA A 120 3.19 1.19 -5.63
CA ALA A 120 3.05 1.04 -4.18
C ALA A 120 1.62 0.67 -3.75
N VAL A 121 0.61 0.97 -4.58
CA VAL A 121 -0.80 0.87 -4.20
C VAL A 121 -1.60 -0.17 -4.99
N ILE A 122 -1.10 -0.62 -6.15
CA ILE A 122 -1.79 -1.59 -7.01
C ILE A 122 -0.78 -2.60 -7.61
N PRO A 123 -1.15 -3.88 -7.80
CA PRO A 123 -0.28 -4.85 -8.48
C PRO A 123 0.01 -4.44 -9.90
N VAL A 124 1.27 -4.49 -10.29
CA VAL A 124 1.72 -4.18 -11.65
C VAL A 124 1.21 -5.20 -12.69
N GLU A 125 0.86 -6.41 -12.26
CA GLU A 125 0.31 -7.49 -13.09
C GLU A 125 -1.11 -7.18 -13.58
N TYR A 126 -1.81 -6.22 -12.97
CA TYR A 126 -3.16 -5.84 -13.39
C TYR A 126 -3.15 -5.27 -14.81
N GLU A 127 -4.32 -5.33 -15.47
CA GLU A 127 -4.50 -4.88 -16.84
C GLU A 127 -4.21 -3.37 -16.99
N MET A 128 -3.74 -2.97 -18.17
CA MET A 128 -3.34 -1.59 -18.46
C MET A 128 -4.44 -0.58 -18.12
N GLU A 129 -5.68 -0.85 -18.50
CA GLU A 129 -6.80 0.08 -18.25
C GLU A 129 -7.13 0.21 -16.76
N CYS A 130 -6.89 -0.83 -15.96
CA CYS A 130 -7.00 -0.74 -14.51
C CYS A 130 -5.88 0.11 -13.91
N LEU A 131 -4.63 -0.05 -14.37
CA LEU A 131 -3.50 0.78 -13.95
C LEU A 131 -3.71 2.26 -14.32
N LYS A 132 -4.24 2.54 -15.52
CA LYS A 132 -4.62 3.89 -15.95
C LYS A 132 -5.69 4.49 -15.03
N ALA A 133 -6.75 3.74 -14.72
CA ALA A 133 -7.78 4.19 -13.79
C ALA A 133 -7.19 4.55 -12.42
N GLN A 134 -6.30 3.71 -11.89
CA GLN A 134 -5.62 3.99 -10.62
C GLN A 134 -4.69 5.21 -10.70
N ALA A 135 -3.98 5.40 -11.81
CA ALA A 135 -3.14 6.59 -12.02
C ALA A 135 -3.96 7.89 -12.02
N VAL A 136 -5.15 7.87 -12.66
CA VAL A 136 -6.09 9.00 -12.64
C VAL A 136 -6.61 9.27 -11.23
N LEU A 137 -6.92 8.24 -10.44
CA LEU A 137 -7.33 8.40 -9.04
C LEU A 137 -6.21 9.06 -8.22
N LEU A 138 -4.99 8.56 -8.29
CA LEU A 138 -3.86 9.14 -7.57
C LEU A 138 -3.60 10.60 -7.96
N ARG A 139 -3.65 10.90 -9.26
CA ARG A 139 -3.51 12.26 -9.75
C ARG A 139 -4.62 13.18 -9.26
N THR A 140 -5.87 12.71 -9.22
CA THR A 140 -7.01 13.45 -8.67
C THR A 140 -6.77 13.81 -7.21
N CYS A 141 -6.23 12.88 -6.42
CA CYS A 141 -5.85 13.10 -5.03
C CYS A 141 -4.83 14.23 -4.91
N LEU A 142 -3.72 14.15 -5.66
CA LEU A 142 -2.65 15.14 -5.62
C LEU A 142 -3.13 16.53 -6.06
N ILE A 143 -3.97 16.61 -7.10
CA ILE A 143 -4.55 17.87 -7.56
C ILE A 143 -5.48 18.46 -6.49
N GLY A 144 -6.32 17.64 -5.86
CA GLY A 144 -7.20 18.07 -4.77
C GLY A 144 -6.40 18.64 -3.59
N GLN A 145 -5.39 17.93 -3.12
CA GLN A 145 -4.49 18.38 -2.05
C GLN A 145 -3.75 19.68 -2.42
N TYR A 146 -3.27 19.78 -3.65
CA TYR A 146 -2.58 20.98 -4.11
C TYR A 146 -3.50 22.20 -4.13
N MET A 147 -4.74 22.04 -4.63
CA MET A 147 -5.72 23.13 -4.64
C MET A 147 -6.13 23.57 -3.22
N GLU A 148 -6.27 22.62 -2.30
CA GLU A 148 -6.50 22.91 -0.87
C GLU A 148 -5.28 23.57 -0.23
N GLY A 149 -4.08 23.09 -0.53
CA GLY A 149 -2.82 23.66 -0.06
C GLY A 149 -2.60 25.10 -0.54
N LEU A 150 -2.99 25.44 -1.76
CA LEU A 150 -2.93 26.82 -2.26
C LEU A 150 -3.80 27.78 -1.45
N GLN A 151 -4.99 27.33 -1.01
CA GLN A 151 -5.86 28.11 -0.13
C GLN A 151 -5.23 28.35 1.24
N ASN A 152 -4.43 27.40 1.71
CA ASN A 152 -3.76 27.44 3.01
C ASN A 152 -2.33 28.03 2.96
N GLY A 153 -1.83 28.46 1.78
CA GLY A 153 -0.53 29.10 1.58
C GLY A 153 0.65 28.12 1.49
N SER A 154 0.42 26.81 1.39
CA SER A 154 1.46 25.82 1.11
C SER A 154 1.51 25.53 -0.39
N GLY A 155 2.63 25.78 -1.04
CA GLY A 155 2.82 25.52 -2.48
C GLY A 155 3.42 24.14 -2.79
N TRP A 156 3.49 23.25 -1.80
CA TRP A 156 4.17 21.97 -1.91
C TRP A 156 3.30 20.84 -1.36
N LEU A 157 3.36 19.68 -2.02
CA LEU A 157 2.84 18.43 -1.47
C LEU A 157 3.97 17.65 -0.80
N GLU A 158 3.69 17.05 0.36
CA GLU A 158 4.61 16.16 1.06
C GLU A 158 4.00 14.78 1.12
N GLU A 159 4.65 13.80 0.48
CA GLU A 159 4.16 12.45 0.35
C GLU A 159 5.24 11.42 0.71
N ASP A 160 4.82 10.27 1.22
CA ASP A 160 5.70 9.17 1.64
C ASP A 160 5.47 7.86 0.86
N SER A 161 4.33 7.74 0.16
CA SER A 161 3.96 6.53 -0.58
C SER A 161 4.69 6.45 -1.94
N TYR A 162 6.01 6.32 -1.90
CA TYR A 162 6.86 6.28 -3.09
C TYR A 162 7.86 5.12 -3.02
N LEU A 163 7.85 4.26 -4.02
CA LEU A 163 8.85 3.21 -4.22
C LEU A 163 9.93 3.72 -5.19
N ASN A 164 11.12 3.95 -4.67
CA ASN A 164 12.24 4.39 -5.50
C ASN A 164 12.75 3.24 -6.40
N ARG A 165 13.58 3.61 -7.39
CA ARG A 165 14.12 2.68 -8.38
C ARG A 165 14.79 1.45 -7.76
N VAL A 166 15.56 1.65 -6.69
CA VAL A 166 16.30 0.56 -6.02
C VAL A 166 15.32 -0.44 -5.40
N THR A 167 14.27 0.07 -4.75
CA THR A 167 13.22 -0.75 -4.16
C THR A 167 12.44 -1.53 -5.24
N LEU A 168 12.08 -0.86 -6.35
CA LEU A 168 11.40 -1.52 -7.47
C LEU A 168 12.26 -2.59 -8.15
N GLN A 169 13.57 -2.34 -8.32
CA GLN A 169 14.50 -3.35 -8.85
C GLN A 169 14.63 -4.55 -7.91
N ALA A 170 14.69 -4.32 -6.61
CA ALA A 170 14.73 -5.40 -5.63
C ALA A 170 13.42 -6.21 -5.59
N LEU A 171 12.27 -5.54 -5.76
CA LEU A 171 10.94 -6.17 -5.75
C LEU A 171 10.68 -7.01 -7.00
N TRP A 172 11.01 -6.48 -8.19
CA TRP A 172 10.66 -7.08 -9.48
C TRP A 172 11.80 -7.87 -10.13
N GLY A 173 13.03 -7.74 -9.63
CA GLY A 173 14.17 -8.51 -10.13
C GLY A 173 14.36 -8.38 -11.64
N THR A 174 14.30 -9.51 -12.35
CA THR A 174 14.47 -9.57 -13.81
C THR A 174 13.35 -8.87 -14.61
N ASP A 175 12.17 -8.78 -14.03
CA ASP A 175 10.98 -8.22 -14.69
C ASP A 175 10.86 -6.70 -14.52
N TYR A 176 11.85 -6.09 -13.82
CA TYR A 176 11.86 -4.65 -13.53
C TYR A 176 11.66 -3.78 -14.76
N ALA A 177 12.36 -4.07 -15.86
CA ALA A 177 12.32 -3.23 -17.06
C ALA A 177 10.92 -3.21 -17.68
N ASP A 178 10.30 -4.38 -17.83
CA ASP A 178 8.97 -4.54 -18.43
C ASP A 178 7.88 -3.95 -17.53
N TYR A 179 7.96 -4.20 -16.23
CA TYR A 179 7.00 -3.67 -15.26
C TYR A 179 7.10 -2.14 -15.11
N TYR A 180 8.33 -1.60 -15.09
CA TYR A 180 8.52 -0.16 -15.01
C TYR A 180 7.99 0.56 -16.25
N GLU A 181 8.23 0.00 -17.45
CA GLU A 181 7.70 0.56 -18.70
C GLU A 181 6.16 0.50 -18.71
N LYS A 182 5.56 -0.59 -18.23
CA LYS A 182 4.11 -0.72 -18.09
C LYS A 182 3.50 0.35 -17.16
N ILE A 183 4.12 0.58 -16.00
CA ILE A 183 3.71 1.64 -15.08
C ILE A 183 3.83 3.02 -15.74
N LYS A 184 4.98 3.27 -16.36
CA LYS A 184 5.24 4.52 -17.07
C LYS A 184 4.22 4.77 -18.18
N GLN A 185 3.91 3.77 -18.97
CA GLN A 185 2.88 3.85 -20.01
C GLN A 185 1.50 4.20 -19.42
N ALA A 186 1.08 3.56 -18.33
CA ALA A 186 -0.21 3.84 -17.69
C ALA A 186 -0.32 5.30 -17.22
N VAL A 187 0.75 5.85 -16.65
CA VAL A 187 0.81 7.24 -16.19
C VAL A 187 0.86 8.21 -17.36
N ASP A 188 1.73 7.97 -18.35
CA ASP A 188 1.93 8.88 -19.50
C ASP A 188 0.70 8.97 -20.40
N GLU A 189 0.01 7.84 -20.66
CA GLU A 189 -1.21 7.83 -21.48
C GLU A 189 -2.41 8.51 -20.80
N THR A 190 -2.35 8.70 -19.47
CA THR A 190 -3.36 9.44 -18.70
C THR A 190 -2.85 10.79 -18.20
N ARG A 191 -1.72 11.28 -18.74
CA ARG A 191 -1.05 12.50 -18.27
C ARG A 191 -2.01 13.69 -18.13
N GLY A 192 -2.03 14.29 -16.93
CA GLY A 192 -2.85 15.44 -16.58
C GLY A 192 -4.33 15.11 -16.34
N VAL A 193 -4.82 13.92 -16.71
CA VAL A 193 -6.25 13.56 -16.53
C VAL A 193 -6.58 13.34 -15.05
N TYR A 194 -7.65 13.98 -14.59
CA TYR A 194 -8.16 13.84 -13.22
C TYR A 194 -9.69 13.87 -13.20
N ILE A 195 -10.29 13.50 -12.06
CA ILE A 195 -11.75 13.36 -11.91
C ILE A 195 -12.32 14.59 -11.23
N VAL A 196 -13.40 15.10 -11.78
CA VAL A 196 -14.16 16.20 -11.20
C VAL A 196 -15.64 15.84 -11.00
N TYR A 197 -16.22 16.41 -9.96
CA TYR A 197 -17.64 16.45 -9.71
C TYR A 197 -18.03 17.90 -9.43
N ASP A 198 -19.01 18.42 -10.17
CA ASP A 198 -19.43 19.83 -10.07
C ASP A 198 -18.26 20.84 -10.15
N GLY A 199 -17.34 20.59 -11.09
CA GLY A 199 -16.18 21.45 -11.36
C GLY A 199 -15.04 21.40 -10.35
N SER A 200 -15.10 20.53 -9.34
CA SER A 200 -14.06 20.36 -8.33
C SER A 200 -13.51 18.94 -8.34
N PRO A 201 -12.20 18.74 -8.03
CA PRO A 201 -11.65 17.40 -7.84
C PRO A 201 -12.43 16.65 -6.76
N ILE A 202 -12.72 15.35 -7.02
CA ILE A 202 -13.42 14.52 -6.05
C ILE A 202 -12.48 14.07 -4.93
N VAL A 203 -13.06 13.73 -3.76
CA VAL A 203 -12.37 12.92 -2.74
C VAL A 203 -12.29 11.49 -3.24
N VAL A 204 -11.09 11.04 -3.55
CA VAL A 204 -10.85 9.69 -4.08
C VAL A 204 -10.77 8.65 -3.00
N SER A 205 -11.28 7.46 -3.32
CA SER A 205 -11.17 6.30 -2.45
C SER A 205 -11.06 5.03 -3.29
N TYR A 206 -10.20 4.11 -2.89
CA TYR A 206 -10.01 2.81 -3.53
C TYR A 206 -9.55 1.77 -2.51
N PHE A 207 -9.76 0.52 -2.80
CA PHE A 207 -9.41 -0.60 -1.93
C PHE A 207 -9.23 -1.87 -2.77
N ARG A 208 -8.73 -2.93 -2.16
CA ARG A 208 -8.27 -4.12 -2.88
C ARG A 208 -9.40 -4.97 -3.45
N VAL A 209 -10.30 -5.48 -2.58
CA VAL A 209 -11.36 -6.45 -2.93
C VAL A 209 -12.61 -6.14 -2.13
N SER A 210 -13.77 -5.99 -2.78
CA SER A 210 -15.03 -5.76 -2.08
C SER A 210 -15.62 -7.05 -1.50
N ALA A 211 -16.58 -6.90 -0.61
CA ALA A 211 -17.38 -8.03 -0.12
C ALA A 211 -18.54 -8.41 -1.08
N GLY A 212 -18.44 -8.03 -2.37
CA GLY A 212 -19.45 -8.19 -3.41
C GLY A 212 -20.08 -6.88 -3.87
N ARG A 213 -19.94 -5.82 -3.08
CA ARG A 213 -20.38 -4.44 -3.41
C ARG A 213 -19.58 -3.39 -2.63
N THR A 214 -19.54 -2.18 -3.18
CA THR A 214 -18.97 -1.02 -2.49
C THR A 214 -19.95 -0.44 -1.49
N ARG A 215 -19.47 0.47 -0.62
CA ARG A 215 -20.28 1.16 0.39
C ARG A 215 -20.77 2.53 -0.13
N ASP A 216 -21.88 3.04 0.40
CA ASP A 216 -22.32 4.40 0.16
C ASP A 216 -21.52 5.40 1.01
N GLY A 217 -20.94 6.41 0.36
CA GLY A 217 -20.15 7.43 1.04
C GLY A 217 -20.95 8.22 2.08
N GLY A 218 -22.22 8.49 1.81
CA GLY A 218 -23.09 9.21 2.74
C GLY A 218 -23.46 8.44 4.01
N GLU A 219 -23.29 7.09 4.02
CA GLU A 219 -23.50 6.28 5.23
C GLU A 219 -22.24 6.17 6.10
N VAL A 220 -21.06 6.39 5.51
CA VAL A 220 -19.77 6.05 6.14
C VAL A 220 -18.94 7.26 6.50
N LEU A 221 -19.04 8.32 5.70
CA LEU A 221 -18.26 9.54 5.82
C LEU A 221 -19.12 10.68 6.34
N ASP A 222 -18.50 11.60 7.05
CA ASP A 222 -19.11 12.86 7.41
C ASP A 222 -19.04 13.82 6.20
N GLY A 223 -20.19 14.18 5.63
CA GLY A 223 -20.29 15.08 4.47
C GLY A 223 -21.09 14.53 3.31
N GLU A 224 -21.14 15.30 2.23
CA GLU A 224 -21.89 14.94 1.01
C GLU A 224 -20.94 14.38 -0.05
N TYR A 225 -21.11 13.10 -0.37
CA TYR A 225 -20.32 12.39 -1.39
C TYR A 225 -21.25 11.75 -2.41
N PRO A 226 -21.96 12.54 -3.24
CA PRO A 226 -23.02 12.03 -4.13
C PRO A 226 -22.49 11.10 -5.22
N TYR A 227 -21.20 11.14 -5.49
CA TYR A 227 -20.52 10.29 -6.45
C TYR A 227 -20.05 8.94 -5.86
N LEU A 228 -20.03 8.77 -4.52
CA LEU A 228 -19.69 7.51 -3.84
C LEU A 228 -20.95 6.74 -3.50
N LYS A 229 -21.45 5.96 -4.46
CA LYS A 229 -22.64 5.11 -4.31
C LYS A 229 -22.28 3.64 -4.28
N ILE A 230 -23.24 2.81 -3.88
CA ILE A 230 -23.07 1.36 -3.92
C ILE A 230 -22.93 0.92 -5.37
N VAL A 231 -21.88 0.16 -5.65
CA VAL A 231 -21.59 -0.47 -6.94
C VAL A 231 -21.45 -1.98 -6.72
N GLU A 232 -22.13 -2.77 -7.54
CA GLU A 232 -22.01 -4.24 -7.50
C GLU A 232 -20.66 -4.67 -8.09
N CYS A 233 -19.95 -5.50 -7.33
CA CYS A 233 -18.63 -6.05 -7.66
C CYS A 233 -18.71 -7.57 -7.69
N GLY A 234 -19.62 -8.10 -8.49
CA GLY A 234 -20.01 -9.51 -8.47
C GLY A 234 -18.90 -10.52 -8.81
N LYS A 235 -17.74 -10.06 -9.30
CA LYS A 235 -16.58 -10.93 -9.57
C LYS A 235 -15.53 -10.93 -8.47
N ASP A 236 -15.63 -10.07 -7.47
CA ASP A 236 -14.64 -9.95 -6.39
C ASP A 236 -14.49 -11.27 -5.61
N TYR A 237 -15.51 -12.14 -5.60
CA TYR A 237 -15.43 -13.47 -5.00
C TYR A 237 -14.40 -14.42 -5.66
N LEU A 238 -13.90 -14.06 -6.85
CA LEU A 238 -12.86 -14.82 -7.56
C LEU A 238 -11.45 -14.51 -7.05
N SER A 239 -11.32 -13.45 -6.25
CA SER A 239 -10.04 -13.10 -5.65
C SER A 239 -9.66 -14.07 -4.53
N ASP A 240 -8.40 -14.47 -4.47
CA ASP A 240 -7.85 -15.26 -3.36
C ASP A 240 -7.94 -14.50 -2.03
N ASP A 241 -7.98 -13.17 -2.07
CA ASP A 241 -8.12 -12.28 -0.91
C ASP A 241 -9.58 -12.09 -0.47
N TYR A 242 -10.56 -12.72 -1.14
CA TYR A 242 -11.97 -12.45 -0.90
C TYR A 242 -12.48 -12.95 0.45
N LEU A 243 -11.99 -14.08 0.94
CA LEU A 243 -12.53 -14.76 2.11
C LEU A 243 -11.44 -15.11 3.11
N SER A 244 -11.63 -14.69 4.35
CA SER A 244 -10.79 -15.11 5.47
C SER A 244 -11.63 -15.44 6.70
N GLN A 245 -11.09 -16.25 7.60
CA GLN A 245 -11.77 -16.64 8.84
C GLN A 245 -10.80 -16.61 10.00
N ILE A 246 -11.31 -16.18 11.16
CA ILE A 246 -10.64 -16.37 12.45
C ILE A 246 -11.61 -17.03 13.42
N ILE A 247 -11.07 -17.79 14.37
CA ILE A 247 -11.81 -18.44 15.44
C ILE A 247 -11.30 -17.90 16.77
N LEU A 248 -12.22 -17.46 17.62
CA LEU A 248 -11.95 -16.96 18.96
C LEU A 248 -12.77 -17.76 19.98
N LYS A 249 -12.22 -18.01 21.14
CA LYS A 249 -13.01 -18.54 22.27
C LYS A 249 -14.04 -17.50 22.73
N GLY A 250 -15.18 -17.96 23.23
CA GLY A 250 -16.21 -17.08 23.78
C GLY A 250 -15.67 -16.10 24.80
N SER A 251 -14.83 -16.57 25.72
CA SER A 251 -14.18 -15.72 26.73
C SER A 251 -13.22 -14.66 26.18
N GLU A 252 -12.53 -14.97 25.07
CA GLU A 252 -11.64 -14.00 24.39
C GLU A 252 -12.47 -12.92 23.70
N MET A 253 -13.57 -13.30 23.06
CA MET A 253 -14.48 -12.38 22.40
C MET A 253 -15.18 -11.47 23.42
N GLU A 254 -15.69 -12.00 24.52
CA GLU A 254 -16.31 -11.23 25.60
C GLU A 254 -15.32 -10.25 26.23
N THR A 255 -14.06 -10.68 26.46
CA THR A 255 -13.00 -9.82 26.96
C THR A 255 -12.70 -8.68 25.98
N LEU A 256 -12.63 -8.99 24.69
CA LEU A 256 -12.39 -8.01 23.62
C LEU A 256 -13.51 -6.96 23.57
N LEU A 257 -14.76 -7.42 23.56
CA LEU A 257 -15.93 -6.53 23.44
C LEU A 257 -16.27 -5.79 24.74
N GLY A 258 -15.86 -6.32 25.89
CA GLY A 258 -16.26 -5.83 27.21
C GLY A 258 -17.64 -6.29 27.62
N GLY A 259 -18.06 -7.48 27.13
CA GLY A 259 -19.33 -8.12 27.41
C GLY A 259 -19.73 -9.08 26.30
N LYS A 260 -20.86 -9.77 26.50
CA LYS A 260 -21.38 -10.74 25.56
C LYS A 260 -22.01 -10.05 24.35
N LEU A 261 -21.75 -10.58 23.14
CA LEU A 261 -22.31 -10.04 21.89
C LEU A 261 -23.85 -10.13 21.90
N ASP A 262 -24.53 -8.98 21.76
CA ASP A 262 -25.97 -8.88 21.59
C ASP A 262 -26.33 -8.74 20.10
N ARG A 263 -25.84 -7.69 19.45
CA ARG A 263 -26.14 -7.43 18.04
C ARG A 263 -25.02 -6.75 17.28
N VAL A 264 -25.08 -6.90 15.96
CA VAL A 264 -24.19 -6.23 14.99
C VAL A 264 -25.04 -5.27 14.16
N VAL A 265 -24.61 -4.01 14.07
CA VAL A 265 -25.20 -3.00 13.21
C VAL A 265 -24.36 -2.93 11.92
N ILE A 266 -25.01 -3.14 10.79
CA ILE A 266 -24.38 -3.10 9.47
C ILE A 266 -24.90 -1.91 8.66
N ASP A 267 -24.10 -1.47 7.66
CA ASP A 267 -24.57 -0.53 6.64
C ASP A 267 -25.35 -1.24 5.53
N SER A 268 -25.84 -0.48 4.55
CA SER A 268 -26.62 -1.01 3.42
C SER A 268 -25.81 -1.96 2.51
N ALA A 269 -24.46 -1.91 2.57
CA ALA A 269 -23.58 -2.82 1.85
C ALA A 269 -23.17 -4.07 2.67
N GLY A 270 -23.61 -4.17 3.94
CA GLY A 270 -23.35 -5.31 4.82
C GLY A 270 -22.08 -5.22 5.66
N TYR A 271 -21.39 -4.09 5.64
CA TYR A 271 -20.20 -3.88 6.47
C TYR A 271 -20.59 -3.51 7.91
N CYS A 272 -19.93 -4.11 8.90
CA CYS A 272 -20.15 -3.85 10.30
C CYS A 272 -19.77 -2.38 10.64
N ARG A 273 -20.76 -1.61 11.06
CA ARG A 273 -20.55 -0.25 11.61
C ARG A 273 -20.26 -0.31 13.09
N MET A 274 -20.98 -1.16 13.81
CA MET A 274 -20.90 -1.22 15.26
C MET A 274 -21.33 -2.61 15.77
N VAL A 275 -20.68 -3.04 16.82
CA VAL A 275 -21.08 -4.20 17.62
C VAL A 275 -21.54 -3.68 18.98
N VAL A 276 -22.63 -4.25 19.49
CA VAL A 276 -23.22 -3.92 20.80
C VAL A 276 -23.25 -5.17 21.67
N THR A 277 -22.86 -5.03 22.93
CA THR A 277 -22.94 -6.13 23.91
C THR A 277 -24.24 -6.10 24.71
N GLU A 278 -24.58 -7.21 25.38
CA GLU A 278 -25.74 -7.29 26.31
C GLU A 278 -25.65 -6.23 27.42
N GLU A 279 -24.43 -5.84 27.83
CA GLU A 279 -24.16 -4.79 28.81
C GLU A 279 -24.24 -3.38 28.22
N GLY A 280 -24.53 -3.25 26.92
CA GLY A 280 -24.66 -1.98 26.23
C GLY A 280 -23.36 -1.34 25.80
N VAL A 281 -22.22 -2.04 25.90
CA VAL A 281 -20.93 -1.56 25.39
C VAL A 281 -20.96 -1.54 23.87
N GLN A 282 -20.46 -0.46 23.27
CA GLN A 282 -20.41 -0.27 21.82
C GLN A 282 -18.97 -0.21 21.33
N LYS A 283 -18.68 -0.94 20.27
CA LYS A 283 -17.40 -0.92 19.56
C LYS A 283 -17.63 -0.75 18.08
N SER A 284 -16.87 0.14 17.42
CA SER A 284 -16.98 0.29 15.95
C SER A 284 -16.43 -0.94 15.22
N GLY A 285 -16.95 -1.21 14.03
CA GLY A 285 -16.43 -2.28 13.16
C GLY A 285 -14.95 -2.06 12.82
N GLU A 286 -14.51 -0.82 12.59
CA GLU A 286 -13.11 -0.49 12.36
C GLU A 286 -12.23 -0.81 13.56
N TRP A 287 -12.66 -0.48 14.78
CA TRP A 287 -11.94 -0.84 15.99
C TRP A 287 -11.74 -2.35 16.10
N ILE A 288 -12.80 -3.15 15.82
CA ILE A 288 -12.72 -4.62 15.84
C ILE A 288 -11.73 -5.10 14.76
N ARG A 289 -11.81 -4.55 13.55
CA ARG A 289 -10.89 -4.87 12.46
C ARG A 289 -9.43 -4.64 12.86
N GLU A 290 -9.13 -3.51 13.47
CA GLU A 290 -7.78 -3.16 13.95
C GLU A 290 -7.30 -4.11 15.05
N GLN A 291 -8.14 -4.37 16.06
CA GLN A 291 -7.77 -5.24 17.19
C GLN A 291 -7.48 -6.68 16.74
N LEU A 292 -8.26 -7.19 15.81
CA LEU A 292 -8.18 -8.57 15.33
C LEU A 292 -7.40 -8.70 14.01
N LYS A 293 -6.87 -7.59 13.46
CA LYS A 293 -6.16 -7.52 12.17
C LYS A 293 -6.96 -8.14 11.03
N LEU A 294 -8.26 -7.84 10.96
CA LEU A 294 -9.15 -8.37 9.94
C LEU A 294 -8.94 -7.66 8.59
N ALA A 295 -9.15 -8.40 7.51
CA ALA A 295 -9.01 -7.89 6.15
C ALA A 295 -10.01 -6.77 5.81
N SER A 296 -11.23 -6.84 6.37
CA SER A 296 -12.28 -5.83 6.19
C SER A 296 -13.21 -5.78 7.39
N THR A 297 -14.17 -4.85 7.37
CA THR A 297 -15.27 -4.80 8.34
C THR A 297 -16.53 -5.55 7.87
N HIS A 298 -16.51 -6.21 6.72
CA HIS A 298 -17.61 -7.10 6.32
C HIS A 298 -17.50 -8.44 7.04
N ILE A 299 -17.97 -8.46 8.29
CA ILE A 299 -17.78 -9.56 9.23
C ILE A 299 -19.13 -10.25 9.49
N THR A 300 -19.16 -11.57 9.33
CA THR A 300 -20.25 -12.42 9.81
C THR A 300 -19.78 -13.12 11.08
N PHE A 301 -20.50 -12.90 12.17
CA PHE A 301 -20.25 -13.53 13.46
C PHE A 301 -21.13 -14.78 13.58
N THR A 302 -20.51 -15.93 13.74
CA THR A 302 -21.21 -17.21 13.98
C THR A 302 -20.74 -17.77 15.31
N GLN A 303 -21.67 -17.96 16.24
CA GLN A 303 -21.38 -18.60 17.53
C GLN A 303 -21.62 -20.12 17.41
N ASN A 304 -20.63 -20.90 17.78
CA ASN A 304 -20.71 -22.36 17.84
C ASN A 304 -20.20 -22.84 19.19
N ALA A 305 -21.13 -23.27 20.06
CA ALA A 305 -20.85 -23.62 21.44
C ALA A 305 -20.07 -22.53 22.19
N ASP A 306 -18.79 -22.77 22.45
CA ASP A 306 -17.91 -21.87 23.22
C ASP A 306 -16.97 -21.02 22.34
N GLU A 307 -17.20 -21.03 21.02
CA GLU A 307 -16.36 -20.35 20.05
C GLU A 307 -17.16 -19.38 19.16
N TYR A 308 -16.51 -18.29 18.76
CA TYR A 308 -16.97 -17.41 17.70
C TYR A 308 -16.14 -17.64 16.43
N ILE A 309 -16.81 -17.90 15.31
CA ILE A 309 -16.22 -17.94 13.97
C ILE A 309 -16.54 -16.61 13.31
N LEU A 310 -15.52 -15.80 13.05
CA LEU A 310 -15.64 -14.55 12.30
C LEU A 310 -15.26 -14.82 10.85
N THR A 311 -16.25 -14.79 9.98
CA THR A 311 -16.05 -14.89 8.53
C THR A 311 -16.00 -13.49 7.95
N VAL A 312 -14.85 -13.13 7.35
CA VAL A 312 -14.57 -11.81 6.81
C VAL A 312 -14.52 -11.89 5.29
N ARG A 313 -15.26 -11.00 4.60
CA ARG A 313 -15.25 -10.92 3.14
C ARG A 313 -14.64 -9.61 2.69
N GLY A 314 -13.85 -9.70 1.60
CA GLY A 314 -13.15 -8.57 1.00
C GLY A 314 -11.89 -8.17 1.75
N LEU A 315 -11.12 -7.27 1.11
CA LEU A 315 -9.88 -6.71 1.63
C LEU A 315 -9.92 -5.18 1.44
N GLY A 316 -10.02 -4.46 2.56
CA GLY A 316 -10.09 -3.00 2.61
C GLY A 316 -11.42 -2.46 3.15
N HIS A 317 -11.59 -1.14 3.05
CA HIS A 317 -12.70 -0.39 3.67
C HIS A 317 -14.01 -0.35 2.87
N GLY A 318 -13.99 -0.79 1.62
CA GLY A 318 -15.20 -0.92 0.78
C GLY A 318 -15.70 0.36 0.10
N LEU A 319 -15.02 1.52 0.23
CA LEU A 319 -15.43 2.79 -0.38
C LEU A 319 -14.73 3.06 -1.71
N GLY A 320 -15.45 3.54 -2.73
CA GLY A 320 -14.91 3.92 -4.02
C GLY A 320 -14.56 2.72 -4.91
N MET A 321 -13.40 2.72 -5.57
CA MET A 321 -13.03 1.71 -6.55
C MET A 321 -12.47 0.44 -5.91
N SER A 322 -13.11 -0.72 -6.16
CA SER A 322 -12.48 -2.03 -5.96
C SER A 322 -11.44 -2.26 -7.05
N GLN A 323 -10.18 -2.41 -6.68
CA GLN A 323 -9.08 -2.64 -7.62
C GLN A 323 -9.26 -3.97 -8.37
N PHE A 324 -9.72 -5.02 -7.67
CA PHE A 324 -9.95 -6.31 -8.30
C PHE A 324 -11.11 -6.25 -9.31
N ALA A 325 -12.26 -5.66 -8.94
CA ALA A 325 -13.38 -5.50 -9.87
C ALA A 325 -13.00 -4.60 -11.07
N ALA A 326 -12.24 -3.53 -10.84
CA ALA A 326 -11.71 -2.69 -11.92
C ALA A 326 -10.81 -3.47 -12.88
N ASN A 327 -9.98 -4.38 -12.36
CA ASN A 327 -9.14 -5.25 -13.17
C ASN A 327 -9.95 -6.26 -13.99
N GLU A 328 -11.02 -6.84 -13.41
CA GLU A 328 -11.93 -7.71 -14.14
C GLU A 328 -12.67 -6.95 -15.26
N MET A 329 -13.08 -5.70 -15.02
CA MET A 329 -13.64 -4.83 -16.06
C MET A 329 -12.64 -4.55 -17.19
N ALA A 330 -11.37 -4.31 -16.84
CA ALA A 330 -10.31 -4.12 -17.83
C ALA A 330 -10.05 -5.38 -18.66
N ARG A 331 -10.09 -6.58 -18.05
CA ARG A 331 -10.04 -7.88 -18.76
C ARG A 331 -11.21 -8.08 -19.73
N GLU A 332 -12.37 -7.49 -19.42
CA GLU A 332 -13.53 -7.45 -20.32
C GLU A 332 -13.42 -6.39 -21.44
N GLY A 333 -12.30 -5.68 -21.51
CA GLY A 333 -12.02 -4.65 -22.53
C GLY A 333 -12.65 -3.29 -22.22
N LYS A 334 -13.01 -3.01 -20.96
CA LYS A 334 -13.46 -1.68 -20.55
C LYS A 334 -12.28 -0.74 -20.42
N SER A 335 -12.39 0.46 -20.97
CA SER A 335 -11.40 1.52 -20.85
C SER A 335 -11.44 2.16 -19.44
N TYR A 336 -10.35 2.84 -19.06
CA TYR A 336 -10.19 3.43 -17.73
C TYR A 336 -11.30 4.46 -17.39
N ASP A 337 -11.78 5.22 -18.36
CA ASP A 337 -12.86 6.18 -18.18
C ASP A 337 -14.20 5.50 -17.88
N ILE A 338 -14.50 4.36 -18.54
CA ILE A 338 -15.66 3.52 -18.23
C ILE A 338 -15.54 2.92 -16.83
N ILE A 339 -14.34 2.42 -16.47
CA ILE A 339 -14.08 1.87 -15.14
C ILE A 339 -14.33 2.94 -14.08
N LEU A 340 -13.75 4.12 -14.22
CA LEU A 340 -13.94 5.22 -13.28
C LEU A 340 -15.41 5.66 -13.16
N SER A 341 -16.11 5.79 -14.28
CA SER A 341 -17.53 6.16 -14.30
C SER A 341 -18.44 5.10 -13.68
N ASN A 342 -18.02 3.83 -13.64
CA ASN A 342 -18.73 2.77 -12.95
C ASN A 342 -18.66 2.93 -11.43
N PHE A 343 -17.49 3.31 -10.88
CA PHE A 343 -17.27 3.42 -9.44
C PHE A 343 -17.61 4.78 -8.87
N PHE A 344 -17.59 5.84 -9.68
CA PHE A 344 -17.86 7.22 -9.27
C PHE A 344 -18.97 7.80 -10.14
N HIS A 345 -20.12 8.03 -9.55
CA HIS A 345 -21.33 8.43 -10.28
C HIS A 345 -21.32 9.91 -10.65
N ASN A 346 -21.82 10.23 -11.84
CA ASN A 346 -21.99 11.60 -12.33
C ASN A 346 -20.69 12.44 -12.31
N ILE A 347 -19.56 11.78 -12.50
CA ILE A 347 -18.27 12.46 -12.64
C ILE A 347 -18.02 12.86 -14.09
N SER A 348 -17.05 13.75 -14.28
CA SER A 348 -16.39 13.99 -15.55
C SER A 348 -14.88 13.93 -15.39
N LEU A 349 -14.17 13.72 -16.50
CA LEU A 349 -12.73 13.79 -16.55
C LEU A 349 -12.33 15.17 -17.08
N ASP A 350 -11.37 15.80 -16.42
CA ASP A 350 -10.79 17.07 -16.80
C ASP A 350 -9.28 16.90 -16.96
N LYS A 351 -8.59 17.90 -17.47
CA LYS A 351 -7.16 17.84 -17.71
C LYS A 351 -6.45 19.03 -17.08
N TYR A 352 -5.50 18.73 -16.19
CA TYR A 352 -4.60 19.70 -15.60
C TYR A 352 -3.43 19.94 -16.58
N GLU A 353 -3.20 21.22 -16.96
CA GLU A 353 -2.14 21.66 -17.87
C GLU A 353 -0.87 22.08 -17.12
#